data_1f24dea17d73a5e7920354446a17b230
#
_entry.id   1f24dea17d73a5e7920354446a17b230
#
_cell.length_a   1.000
_cell.length_b   1.000
_cell.length_c   1.000
_cell.angle_alpha   90.00
_cell.angle_beta   90.00
_cell.angle_gamma   90.00
#
_symmetry.space_group_name_H-M   'P 1'
#
loop_
_entity.id
_entity.type
_entity.pdbx_description
1 polymer ?
#
loop_
_entity_poly.entity_id
_entity_poly.type
_entity_poly.pdbx_seq_one_letter_code
_entity_poly.pdbx_strand_id
1 'polypeptide(L)'
;MIFGKGVFGARIHGGQMPLRVIQFSTGNVGRHSLRSIIQRPDLELVGVHANSSDKVGRDAAELCGLAEPTGVVATDDLDALVALRADCVVYTSQAETRPDVALKEITAFLSAGTNVVGTSLVWLVYPPHADAWLRDPLAAACAEGGTTMYVNGIDPGFSGDLLPLAALSLTERAESILVQEICDYGSYDDAEFTGVSFGFGTTPDIVPTLFLPGVLASIWGGPVQLLADELGVVVDEMRERHETWTAVDTIECTMMTVAPGEVAAVRFAVEGIVDGRPAIVMEHVNRLTSAAAPEWPVPPEGRPGVHRVVINGTPGIEINTHVGNDHTDHNEAGVIATAAKAVNAIAAVCAAPPGLISLRDLPVSQVRGLMR
;
A
#
# COMPACT_ATOMS: atom_id res chain seq x y z
N MET A 1 18.79 -21.05 43.02
CA MET A 1 18.40 -21.74 41.77
C MET A 1 18.38 -20.71 40.66
N ILE A 2 19.40 -20.72 39.81
CA ILE A 2 19.66 -19.72 38.76
C ILE A 2 18.98 -20.26 37.52
N PHE A 3 17.90 -19.61 37.06
CA PHE A 3 17.29 -19.89 35.77
C PHE A 3 18.07 -19.16 34.66
N GLY A 4 18.81 -19.93 33.89
CA GLY A 4 19.51 -19.43 32.72
C GLY A 4 18.52 -18.91 31.67
N LYS A 5 18.79 -17.70 31.13
CA LYS A 5 18.12 -17.16 29.95
C LYS A 5 18.49 -18.02 28.74
N GLY A 6 17.59 -18.88 28.32
CA GLY A 6 17.72 -19.61 27.06
C GLY A 6 17.51 -18.61 25.91
N VAL A 7 18.55 -18.41 25.12
CA VAL A 7 18.45 -17.76 23.79
C VAL A 7 17.68 -18.74 22.90
N PHE A 8 16.42 -18.44 22.64
CA PHE A 8 15.64 -19.15 21.63
C PHE A 8 16.12 -18.68 20.24
N GLY A 9 17.16 -19.32 19.73
CA GLY A 9 17.50 -19.24 18.32
C GLY A 9 16.41 -19.94 17.50
N ALA A 10 15.60 -19.20 16.79
CA ALA A 10 14.67 -19.75 15.80
C ALA A 10 15.49 -20.57 14.78
N ARG A 11 15.26 -21.87 14.68
CA ARG A 11 15.85 -22.70 13.62
C ARG A 11 15.21 -22.31 12.29
N ILE A 12 15.99 -21.67 11.43
CA ILE A 12 15.62 -21.45 10.02
C ILE A 12 15.55 -22.85 9.37
N HIS A 13 14.43 -23.15 8.73
CA HIS A 13 14.30 -24.35 7.91
C HIS A 13 15.12 -24.17 6.64
N GLY A 14 16.23 -24.91 6.50
CA GLY A 14 17.09 -24.97 5.33
C GLY A 14 18.15 -23.85 5.32
N GLY A 15 19.42 -24.21 5.27
CA GLY A 15 20.59 -23.32 5.31
C GLY A 15 20.72 -22.33 4.12
N GLN A 16 19.68 -21.61 3.77
CA GLN A 16 19.69 -20.54 2.79
C GLN A 16 20.20 -19.26 3.45
N MET A 17 21.12 -18.54 2.79
CA MET A 17 21.58 -17.24 3.28
C MET A 17 20.41 -16.25 3.28
N PRO A 18 20.38 -15.31 4.26
CA PRO A 18 19.38 -14.23 4.25
C PRO A 18 19.46 -13.41 2.96
N LEU A 19 18.29 -12.96 2.47
CA LEU A 19 18.24 -12.03 1.34
C LEU A 19 18.73 -10.66 1.79
N ARG A 20 19.62 -10.06 1.01
CA ARG A 20 20.18 -8.72 1.25
C ARG A 20 19.19 -7.66 0.79
N VAL A 21 18.74 -6.80 1.70
CA VAL A 21 17.65 -5.86 1.47
C VAL A 21 18.08 -4.43 1.76
N ILE A 22 17.69 -3.50 0.87
CA ILE A 22 17.78 -2.06 1.09
C ILE A 22 16.38 -1.56 1.45
N GLN A 23 16.27 -0.71 2.49
CA GLN A 23 15.08 0.08 2.76
C GLN A 23 15.22 1.46 2.12
N PHE A 24 14.31 1.83 1.22
CA PHE A 24 14.30 3.13 0.57
C PHE A 24 13.20 4.01 1.14
N SER A 25 13.58 5.09 1.84
CA SER A 25 12.76 5.98 2.65
C SER A 25 12.41 5.43 4.05
N THR A 26 12.28 6.36 5.00
CA THR A 26 11.99 6.10 6.42
C THR A 26 10.82 6.97 6.93
N GLY A 27 9.84 7.21 6.04
CA GLY A 27 8.58 7.87 6.37
C GLY A 27 7.61 6.92 7.09
N ASN A 28 6.31 7.24 7.08
CA ASN A 28 5.28 6.49 7.80
C ASN A 28 5.30 4.99 7.51
N VAL A 29 5.24 4.59 6.24
CA VAL A 29 5.36 3.17 5.85
C VAL A 29 6.79 2.66 6.03
N GLY A 30 7.79 3.47 5.66
CA GLY A 30 9.21 3.07 5.64
C GLY A 30 9.77 2.68 6.99
N ARG A 31 9.37 3.34 8.10
CA ARG A 31 9.80 2.98 9.46
C ARG A 31 9.32 1.58 9.87
N HIS A 32 8.13 1.17 9.43
CA HIS A 32 7.58 -0.16 9.74
C HIS A 32 8.20 -1.25 8.87
N SER A 33 8.41 -0.99 7.57
CA SER A 33 9.12 -1.93 6.71
C SER A 33 10.57 -2.12 7.17
N LEU A 34 11.28 -1.04 7.54
CA LEU A 34 12.63 -1.08 8.09
C LEU A 34 12.69 -1.94 9.36
N ARG A 35 11.78 -1.71 10.33
CA ARG A 35 11.67 -2.53 11.54
C ARG A 35 11.43 -4.00 11.22
N SER A 36 10.52 -4.27 10.27
CA SER A 36 10.19 -5.63 9.85
C SER A 36 11.40 -6.33 9.22
N ILE A 37 12.16 -5.65 8.35
CA ILE A 37 13.38 -6.18 7.72
C ILE A 37 14.41 -6.55 8.79
N ILE A 38 14.71 -5.64 9.73
CA ILE A 38 15.70 -5.86 10.79
C ILE A 38 15.34 -7.05 11.69
N GLN A 39 14.05 -7.27 11.97
CA GLN A 39 13.59 -8.32 12.87
C GLN A 39 13.47 -9.70 12.21
N ARG A 40 13.47 -9.77 10.88
CA ARG A 40 13.27 -11.02 10.15
C ARG A 40 14.59 -11.80 9.96
N PRO A 41 14.63 -13.08 10.39
CA PRO A 41 15.86 -13.87 10.33
C PRO A 41 16.24 -14.31 8.90
N ASP A 42 15.32 -14.23 7.95
CA ASP A 42 15.53 -14.55 6.53
C ASP A 42 15.93 -13.35 5.68
N LEU A 43 16.08 -12.16 6.30
CA LEU A 43 16.48 -10.92 5.64
C LEU A 43 17.73 -10.31 6.31
N GLU A 44 18.56 -9.66 5.54
CA GLU A 44 19.73 -8.90 5.99
C GLU A 44 19.60 -7.46 5.49
N LEU A 45 19.47 -6.50 6.41
CA LEU A 45 19.48 -5.09 6.04
C LEU A 45 20.92 -4.68 5.66
N VAL A 46 21.12 -4.20 4.42
CA VAL A 46 22.45 -3.78 3.92
C VAL A 46 22.54 -2.30 3.58
N GLY A 47 21.42 -1.60 3.50
CA GLY A 47 21.40 -0.16 3.21
C GLY A 47 20.08 0.49 3.59
N VAL A 48 20.11 1.78 3.90
CA VAL A 48 18.93 2.61 4.18
C VAL A 48 19.08 3.95 3.46
N HIS A 49 18.06 4.32 2.71
CA HIS A 49 17.94 5.64 2.12
C HIS A 49 17.08 6.57 2.98
N ALA A 50 17.55 7.80 3.16
CA ALA A 50 16.76 8.89 3.74
C ALA A 50 17.07 10.21 3.03
N ASN A 51 16.04 11.00 2.71
CA ASN A 51 16.20 12.32 2.06
C ASN A 51 16.46 13.46 3.05
N SER A 52 15.95 13.31 4.27
CA SER A 52 15.92 14.36 5.27
C SER A 52 17.27 14.43 5.99
N SER A 53 17.86 15.61 6.05
CA SER A 53 19.20 15.83 6.61
C SER A 53 19.32 15.47 8.10
N ASP A 54 18.21 15.46 8.83
CA ASP A 54 18.15 15.03 10.24
C ASP A 54 18.18 13.51 10.40
N LYS A 55 17.96 12.75 9.32
CA LYS A 55 17.97 11.28 9.28
C LYS A 55 19.23 10.71 8.63
N VAL A 56 19.83 11.41 7.68
CA VAL A 56 21.10 11.01 7.06
C VAL A 56 22.20 10.93 8.14
N GLY A 57 22.96 9.84 8.13
CA GLY A 57 23.99 9.57 9.12
C GLY A 57 23.53 8.87 10.40
N ARG A 58 22.22 8.62 10.59
CA ARG A 58 21.68 7.91 11.75
C ARG A 58 21.60 6.40 11.50
N ASP A 59 21.74 5.62 12.58
CA ASP A 59 21.57 4.16 12.51
C ASP A 59 20.13 3.76 12.16
N ALA A 60 19.99 2.72 11.38
CA ALA A 60 18.68 2.19 10.94
C ALA A 60 17.75 1.82 12.09
N ALA A 61 18.29 1.26 13.18
CA ALA A 61 17.50 0.90 14.37
C ALA A 61 16.84 2.15 14.99
N GLU A 62 17.59 3.23 15.09
CA GLU A 62 17.09 4.50 15.62
C GLU A 62 15.94 5.06 14.78
N LEU A 63 16.04 4.97 13.44
CA LEU A 63 15.01 5.47 12.51
C LEU A 63 13.70 4.69 12.55
N CYS A 64 13.69 3.48 13.11
CA CYS A 64 12.48 2.67 13.26
C CYS A 64 12.13 2.31 14.72
N GLY A 65 12.81 2.96 15.70
CA GLY A 65 12.52 2.84 17.13
C GLY A 65 12.93 1.51 17.74
N LEU A 66 14.02 0.89 17.25
CA LEU A 66 14.67 -0.27 17.86
C LEU A 66 15.83 0.19 18.75
N ALA A 67 16.05 -0.53 19.86
CA ALA A 67 17.07 -0.16 20.84
C ALA A 67 18.49 -0.61 20.46
N GLU A 68 18.61 -1.74 19.75
CA GLU A 68 19.91 -2.34 19.42
C GLU A 68 20.39 -1.82 18.07
N PRO A 69 21.55 -1.15 18.00
CA PRO A 69 22.09 -0.64 16.75
C PRO A 69 22.34 -1.75 15.72
N THR A 70 22.04 -1.44 14.46
CA THR A 70 22.31 -2.35 13.34
C THR A 70 23.69 -2.19 12.74
N GLY A 71 24.32 -1.03 12.90
CA GLY A 71 25.54 -0.63 12.21
C GLY A 71 25.31 -0.18 10.76
N VAL A 72 24.07 -0.24 10.25
CA VAL A 72 23.70 0.28 8.93
C VAL A 72 23.24 1.72 9.10
N VAL A 73 23.95 2.64 8.44
CA VAL A 73 23.71 4.09 8.55
C VAL A 73 22.96 4.58 7.32
N ALA A 74 21.96 5.42 7.54
CA ALA A 74 21.17 6.00 6.46
C ALA A 74 21.98 7.00 5.62
N THR A 75 21.79 6.97 4.31
CA THR A 75 22.41 7.84 3.32
C THR A 75 21.41 8.40 2.32
N ASP A 76 21.72 9.52 1.70
CA ASP A 76 21.03 10.11 0.54
C ASP A 76 21.75 9.79 -0.79
N ASP A 77 22.85 9.06 -0.74
CA ASP A 77 23.65 8.67 -1.91
C ASP A 77 23.02 7.44 -2.60
N LEU A 78 22.24 7.70 -3.66
CA LEU A 78 21.61 6.65 -4.47
C LEU A 78 22.64 5.72 -5.10
N ASP A 79 23.75 6.27 -5.64
CA ASP A 79 24.75 5.48 -6.36
C ASP A 79 25.46 4.52 -5.41
N ALA A 80 25.74 4.95 -4.18
CA ALA A 80 26.31 4.10 -3.14
C ALA A 80 25.35 2.94 -2.78
N LEU A 81 24.03 3.20 -2.70
CA LEU A 81 23.04 2.16 -2.42
C LEU A 81 22.90 1.17 -3.59
N VAL A 82 22.86 1.64 -4.83
CA VAL A 82 22.80 0.80 -6.04
C VAL A 82 24.07 -0.09 -6.13
N ALA A 83 25.24 0.46 -5.76
CA ALA A 83 26.50 -0.29 -5.76
C ALA A 83 26.54 -1.45 -4.75
N LEU A 84 25.66 -1.49 -3.75
CA LEU A 84 25.55 -2.61 -2.80
C LEU A 84 25.10 -3.91 -3.47
N ARG A 85 24.45 -3.86 -4.64
CA ARG A 85 23.93 -5.05 -5.34
C ARG A 85 23.12 -5.95 -4.42
N ALA A 86 22.17 -5.37 -3.72
CA ALA A 86 21.26 -6.10 -2.86
C ALA A 86 20.33 -7.01 -3.68
N ASP A 87 19.75 -8.03 -3.04
CA ASP A 87 18.76 -8.90 -3.70
C ASP A 87 17.44 -8.15 -3.97
N CYS A 88 17.08 -7.21 -3.06
CA CYS A 88 15.85 -6.45 -3.16
C CYS A 88 15.96 -5.08 -2.51
N VAL A 89 15.26 -4.09 -3.05
CA VAL A 89 14.95 -2.82 -2.39
C VAL A 89 13.47 -2.75 -2.07
N VAL A 90 13.13 -2.37 -0.82
CA VAL A 90 11.77 -2.01 -0.42
C VAL A 90 11.61 -0.50 -0.59
N TYR A 91 10.91 -0.10 -1.64
CA TYR A 91 10.73 1.30 -2.03
C TYR A 91 9.42 1.85 -1.46
N THR A 92 9.52 2.72 -0.45
CA THR A 92 8.39 3.34 0.26
C THR A 92 8.43 4.86 0.24
N SER A 93 9.21 5.44 -0.67
CA SER A 93 9.26 6.90 -0.85
C SER A 93 8.01 7.35 -1.60
N GLN A 94 7.43 8.48 -1.17
CA GLN A 94 6.29 9.04 -1.89
C GLN A 94 6.68 9.33 -3.36
N ALA A 95 5.94 8.80 -4.29
CA ALA A 95 6.26 8.86 -5.70
C ALA A 95 5.19 9.58 -6.53
N GLU A 96 3.96 9.63 -6.06
CA GLU A 96 2.79 10.17 -6.75
C GLU A 96 2.93 11.67 -7.07
N THR A 97 3.63 12.43 -6.22
CA THR A 97 3.93 13.86 -6.42
C THR A 97 5.24 14.13 -7.16
N ARG A 98 6.10 13.09 -7.35
CA ARG A 98 7.41 13.19 -8.01
C ARG A 98 7.73 11.95 -8.88
N PRO A 99 6.80 11.54 -9.77
CA PRO A 99 6.92 10.26 -10.47
C PRO A 99 8.18 10.13 -11.34
N ASP A 100 8.62 11.22 -11.97
CA ASP A 100 9.86 11.22 -12.78
C ASP A 100 11.11 10.91 -11.95
N VAL A 101 11.16 11.38 -10.71
CA VAL A 101 12.28 11.11 -9.79
C VAL A 101 12.23 9.67 -9.34
N ALA A 102 11.06 9.20 -8.90
CA ALA A 102 10.85 7.82 -8.50
C ALA A 102 11.18 6.83 -9.63
N LEU A 103 10.77 7.17 -10.87
CA LEU A 103 11.10 6.37 -12.04
C LEU A 103 12.61 6.20 -12.23
N LYS A 104 13.40 7.28 -12.08
CA LYS A 104 14.87 7.23 -12.17
C LYS A 104 15.48 6.39 -11.05
N GLU A 105 15.06 6.61 -9.81
CA GLU A 105 15.54 5.88 -8.64
C GLU A 105 15.30 4.38 -8.78
N ILE A 106 14.08 3.98 -9.13
CA ILE A 106 13.68 2.57 -9.29
C ILE A 106 14.38 1.93 -10.49
N THR A 107 14.46 2.63 -11.64
CA THR A 107 15.17 2.16 -12.82
C THR A 107 16.65 1.87 -12.51
N ALA A 108 17.32 2.72 -11.73
CA ALA A 108 18.71 2.51 -11.34
C ALA A 108 18.91 1.19 -10.58
N PHE A 109 18.01 0.84 -9.65
CA PHE A 109 18.07 -0.44 -8.95
C PHE A 109 17.77 -1.63 -9.88
N LEU A 110 16.69 -1.55 -10.66
CA LEU A 110 16.29 -2.62 -11.55
C LEU A 110 17.37 -2.96 -12.57
N SER A 111 17.89 -1.96 -13.31
CA SER A 111 18.96 -2.16 -14.31
C SER A 111 20.26 -2.66 -13.70
N ALA A 112 20.50 -2.33 -12.42
CA ALA A 112 21.68 -2.81 -11.70
C ALA A 112 21.57 -4.24 -11.16
N GLY A 113 20.45 -4.94 -11.34
CA GLY A 113 20.25 -6.31 -10.88
C GLY A 113 19.62 -6.43 -9.49
N THR A 114 19.00 -5.37 -8.96
CA THR A 114 18.29 -5.37 -7.67
C THR A 114 16.78 -5.37 -7.92
N ASN A 115 16.06 -6.37 -7.39
CA ASN A 115 14.61 -6.44 -7.46
C ASN A 115 13.96 -5.32 -6.64
N VAL A 116 12.73 -4.95 -6.98
CA VAL A 116 12.00 -3.87 -6.29
C VAL A 116 10.66 -4.38 -5.77
N VAL A 117 10.40 -4.17 -4.49
CA VAL A 117 9.06 -4.24 -3.91
C VAL A 117 8.68 -2.85 -3.45
N GLY A 118 7.57 -2.32 -3.96
CA GLY A 118 7.13 -0.95 -3.68
C GLY A 118 5.75 -0.88 -3.05
N THR A 119 5.52 0.21 -2.30
CA THR A 119 4.19 0.66 -1.87
C THR A 119 3.78 1.96 -2.56
N SER A 120 4.66 2.50 -3.39
CA SER A 120 4.49 3.72 -4.17
C SER A 120 4.38 3.39 -5.65
N LEU A 121 4.03 4.36 -6.48
CA LEU A 121 3.64 4.14 -7.87
C LEU A 121 2.47 3.16 -7.96
N VAL A 122 1.43 3.46 -7.20
CA VAL A 122 0.22 2.63 -7.02
C VAL A 122 -0.46 2.23 -8.35
N TRP A 123 -0.21 2.99 -9.43
CA TRP A 123 -0.62 2.65 -10.79
C TRP A 123 -0.09 1.29 -11.28
N LEU A 124 0.97 0.77 -10.64
CA LEU A 124 1.61 -0.51 -10.99
C LEU A 124 1.12 -1.70 -10.14
N VAL A 125 0.08 -1.52 -9.33
CA VAL A 125 -0.55 -2.66 -8.63
C VAL A 125 -1.06 -3.69 -9.64
N TYR A 126 -1.52 -3.20 -10.81
CA TYR A 126 -1.82 -4.04 -11.96
C TYR A 126 -1.15 -3.48 -13.24
N PRO A 127 0.09 -3.87 -13.55
CA PRO A 127 0.88 -3.29 -14.64
C PRO A 127 0.20 -3.27 -16.02
N PRO A 128 -0.65 -4.24 -16.40
CA PRO A 128 -1.37 -4.16 -17.69
C PRO A 128 -2.28 -2.92 -17.84
N HIS A 129 -2.77 -2.37 -16.73
CA HIS A 129 -3.57 -1.14 -16.74
C HIS A 129 -2.74 0.15 -16.71
N ALA A 130 -1.49 0.07 -16.27
CA ALA A 130 -0.64 1.24 -16.10
C ALA A 130 -0.28 1.92 -17.44
N ASP A 131 -0.18 3.24 -17.41
CA ASP A 131 0.21 4.03 -18.56
C ASP A 131 1.61 3.66 -19.09
N ALA A 132 1.76 3.67 -20.43
CA ALA A 132 3.00 3.28 -21.10
C ALA A 132 4.22 4.12 -20.69
N TRP A 133 4.03 5.43 -20.39
CA TRP A 133 5.13 6.31 -19.99
C TRP A 133 5.81 5.86 -18.68
N LEU A 134 5.07 5.20 -17.78
CA LEU A 134 5.58 4.66 -16.52
C LEU A 134 5.98 3.18 -16.68
N ARG A 135 5.11 2.39 -17.28
CA ARG A 135 5.27 0.93 -17.44
C ARG A 135 6.49 0.56 -18.27
N ASP A 136 6.61 1.15 -19.47
CA ASP A 136 7.57 0.68 -20.47
C ASP A 136 9.04 0.91 -20.06
N PRO A 137 9.45 2.04 -19.48
CA PRO A 137 10.81 2.21 -18.96
C PRO A 137 11.16 1.23 -17.83
N LEU A 138 10.23 0.96 -16.93
CA LEU A 138 10.44 0.02 -15.83
C LEU A 138 10.52 -1.42 -16.32
N ALA A 139 9.70 -1.80 -17.30
CA ALA A 139 9.77 -3.12 -17.94
C ALA A 139 11.10 -3.31 -18.68
N ALA A 140 11.61 -2.27 -19.36
CA ALA A 140 12.91 -2.30 -20.00
C ALA A 140 14.05 -2.46 -18.97
N ALA A 141 13.99 -1.75 -17.84
CA ALA A 141 14.97 -1.87 -16.76
C ALA A 141 14.95 -3.28 -16.11
N CYS A 142 13.77 -3.86 -15.91
CA CYS A 142 13.64 -5.24 -15.46
C CYS A 142 14.32 -6.22 -16.43
N ALA A 143 14.11 -6.04 -17.75
CA ALA A 143 14.71 -6.88 -18.77
C ALA A 143 16.24 -6.73 -18.83
N GLU A 144 16.75 -5.51 -18.69
CA GLU A 144 18.19 -5.21 -18.66
C GLU A 144 18.90 -5.86 -17.47
N GLY A 145 18.34 -5.68 -16.27
CA GLY A 145 18.95 -6.19 -15.03
C GLY A 145 18.61 -7.64 -14.71
N GLY A 146 17.67 -8.26 -15.44
CA GLY A 146 17.15 -9.58 -15.09
C GLY A 146 16.36 -9.57 -13.77
N THR A 147 15.63 -8.49 -13.50
CA THR A 147 14.99 -8.18 -12.19
C THR A 147 13.47 -8.15 -12.29
N THR A 148 12.85 -8.19 -11.13
CA THR A 148 11.39 -8.18 -10.97
C THR A 148 10.97 -6.98 -10.12
N MET A 149 9.88 -6.32 -10.54
CA MET A 149 9.23 -5.28 -9.75
C MET A 149 7.80 -5.65 -9.40
N TYR A 150 7.43 -5.46 -8.15
CA TYR A 150 6.09 -5.66 -7.62
C TYR A 150 5.66 -4.47 -6.76
N VAL A 151 4.48 -3.95 -7.01
CA VAL A 151 3.87 -2.86 -6.22
C VAL A 151 2.60 -3.37 -5.57
N ASN A 152 2.47 -3.17 -4.26
CA ASN A 152 1.28 -3.55 -3.51
C ASN A 152 1.24 -2.87 -2.14
N GLY A 153 0.07 -2.86 -1.52
CA GLY A 153 -0.18 -2.32 -0.20
C GLY A 153 -1.44 -2.92 0.40
N ILE A 154 -2.10 -2.18 1.29
CA ILE A 154 -3.42 -2.56 1.77
C ILE A 154 -4.50 -2.05 0.81
N ASP A 155 -4.41 -0.77 0.38
CA ASP A 155 -5.30 -0.16 -0.62
C ASP A 155 -4.56 1.01 -1.34
N PRO A 156 -4.48 0.98 -2.68
CA PRO A 156 -4.78 -0.16 -3.54
C PRO A 156 -3.83 -1.33 -3.30
N GLY A 157 -4.39 -2.55 -3.34
CA GLY A 157 -3.65 -3.79 -3.10
C GLY A 157 -4.54 -4.84 -2.43
N PHE A 158 -4.17 -5.32 -1.24
CA PHE A 158 -4.83 -6.42 -0.53
C PHE A 158 -6.36 -6.36 -0.57
N SER A 159 -6.96 -5.21 -0.28
CA SER A 159 -8.41 -5.02 -0.27
C SER A 159 -9.04 -5.06 -1.66
N GLY A 160 -8.32 -4.57 -2.69
CA GLY A 160 -8.78 -4.50 -4.07
C GLY A 160 -8.32 -5.68 -4.95
N ASP A 161 -7.39 -6.51 -4.47
CA ASP A 161 -6.86 -7.65 -5.22
C ASP A 161 -7.05 -8.99 -4.49
N LEU A 162 -6.28 -9.28 -3.46
CA LEU A 162 -6.28 -10.60 -2.80
C LEU A 162 -7.61 -10.93 -2.14
N LEU A 163 -8.21 -9.97 -1.44
CA LEU A 163 -9.44 -10.20 -0.68
C LEU A 163 -10.64 -10.53 -1.58
N PRO A 164 -10.94 -9.76 -2.64
CA PRO A 164 -12.01 -10.12 -3.57
C PRO A 164 -11.71 -11.39 -4.36
N LEU A 165 -10.46 -11.68 -4.76
CA LEU A 165 -10.12 -12.94 -5.43
C LEU A 165 -10.34 -14.15 -4.51
N ALA A 166 -10.00 -14.03 -3.23
CA ALA A 166 -10.27 -15.08 -2.24
C ALA A 166 -11.78 -15.33 -2.08
N ALA A 167 -12.59 -14.26 -2.03
CA ALA A 167 -14.05 -14.37 -1.99
C ALA A 167 -14.64 -15.00 -3.26
N LEU A 168 -14.15 -14.57 -4.44
CA LEU A 168 -14.58 -15.11 -5.74
C LEU A 168 -14.30 -16.60 -5.89
N SER A 169 -13.28 -17.14 -5.22
CA SER A 169 -12.97 -18.58 -5.24
C SER A 169 -14.09 -19.45 -4.64
N LEU A 170 -15.02 -18.87 -3.89
CA LEU A 170 -16.18 -19.51 -3.29
C LEU A 170 -17.47 -19.27 -4.08
N THR A 171 -17.40 -18.51 -5.18
CA THR A 171 -18.58 -18.05 -5.94
C THR A 171 -18.70 -18.85 -7.23
N GLU A 172 -19.86 -19.43 -7.49
CA GLU A 172 -20.20 -20.10 -8.76
C GLU A 172 -20.51 -19.08 -9.87
N ARG A 173 -21.20 -17.97 -9.50
CA ARG A 173 -21.60 -16.91 -10.42
C ARG A 173 -21.62 -15.56 -9.71
N ALA A 174 -20.84 -14.60 -10.19
CA ALA A 174 -20.85 -13.22 -9.73
C ALA A 174 -21.71 -12.35 -10.67
N GLU A 175 -22.50 -11.46 -10.08
CA GLU A 175 -23.30 -10.44 -10.78
C GLU A 175 -22.70 -9.07 -10.60
N SER A 176 -22.17 -8.77 -9.42
CA SER A 176 -21.40 -7.56 -9.13
C SER A 176 -20.47 -7.77 -7.95
N ILE A 177 -19.41 -6.96 -7.93
CA ILE A 177 -18.41 -6.91 -6.85
C ILE A 177 -18.33 -5.47 -6.37
N LEU A 178 -18.45 -5.28 -5.06
CA LEU A 178 -18.22 -4.03 -4.37
C LEU A 178 -17.05 -4.24 -3.40
N VAL A 179 -15.98 -3.49 -3.60
CA VAL A 179 -14.87 -3.37 -2.66
C VAL A 179 -14.96 -2.01 -2.01
N GLN A 180 -14.94 -1.95 -0.69
CA GLN A 180 -15.06 -0.71 0.06
C GLN A 180 -13.93 -0.57 1.09
N GLU A 181 -13.31 0.60 1.13
CA GLU A 181 -12.61 1.10 2.30
C GLU A 181 -13.51 2.12 2.99
N ILE A 182 -13.85 1.90 4.26
CA ILE A 182 -14.59 2.86 5.08
C ILE A 182 -13.75 3.13 6.30
N CYS A 183 -13.16 4.33 6.41
CA CYS A 183 -12.17 4.65 7.42
C CYS A 183 -12.42 6.02 8.08
N ASP A 184 -12.23 6.06 9.41
CA ASP A 184 -12.10 7.28 10.20
C ASP A 184 -10.62 7.70 10.20
N TYR A 185 -10.31 8.83 9.58
CA TYR A 185 -8.97 9.41 9.48
C TYR A 185 -8.64 10.37 10.63
N GLY A 186 -9.50 10.48 11.66
CA GLY A 186 -9.30 11.41 12.76
C GLY A 186 -8.00 11.24 13.56
N SER A 187 -7.44 10.02 13.59
CA SER A 187 -6.14 9.71 14.20
C SER A 187 -4.97 9.68 13.23
N TYR A 188 -5.21 9.82 11.92
CA TYR A 188 -4.16 9.86 10.92
C TYR A 188 -3.33 11.15 11.02
N ASP A 189 -2.02 11.05 10.86
CA ASP A 189 -1.10 12.18 11.04
C ASP A 189 -0.32 12.48 9.75
N ASP A 190 -1.03 12.96 8.74
CA ASP A 190 -0.46 13.47 7.49
C ASP A 190 -1.38 14.53 6.85
N ALA A 191 -1.37 15.72 7.42
CA ALA A 191 -2.21 16.83 6.97
C ALA A 191 -1.87 17.32 5.55
N GLU A 192 -0.60 17.25 5.14
CA GLU A 192 -0.17 17.69 3.81
C GLU A 192 -0.76 16.76 2.75
N PHE A 193 -0.57 15.46 2.91
CA PHE A 193 -1.11 14.48 1.97
C PHE A 193 -2.64 14.52 1.91
N THR A 194 -3.32 14.48 3.03
CA THR A 194 -4.79 14.41 3.07
C THR A 194 -5.46 15.70 2.65
N GLY A 195 -4.89 16.86 2.99
CA GLY A 195 -5.38 18.17 2.54
C GLY A 195 -5.28 18.34 1.04
N VAL A 196 -4.14 17.97 0.45
CA VAL A 196 -3.92 18.08 -1.01
C VAL A 196 -4.70 17.01 -1.79
N SER A 197 -4.71 15.78 -1.31
CA SER A 197 -5.31 14.65 -2.05
C SER A 197 -6.81 14.57 -1.89
N PHE A 198 -7.33 14.70 -0.66
CA PHE A 198 -8.77 14.57 -0.36
C PHE A 198 -9.47 15.91 -0.20
N GLY A 199 -8.72 17.00 0.00
CA GLY A 199 -9.28 18.33 0.23
C GLY A 199 -9.79 18.56 1.66
N PHE A 200 -9.40 17.75 2.64
CA PHE A 200 -9.78 17.96 4.03
C PHE A 200 -9.31 19.33 4.55
N GLY A 201 -10.20 20.04 5.28
CA GLY A 201 -9.94 21.38 5.78
C GLY A 201 -9.98 22.48 4.71
N THR A 202 -10.40 22.17 3.48
CA THR A 202 -10.60 23.17 2.42
C THR A 202 -12.08 23.47 2.18
N THR A 203 -12.36 24.54 1.46
CA THR A 203 -13.72 24.86 1.03
C THR A 203 -14.14 23.99 -0.17
N PRO A 204 -15.43 23.65 -0.35
CA PRO A 204 -15.90 22.72 -1.40
C PRO A 204 -15.67 23.19 -2.85
N ASP A 205 -15.33 24.44 -3.07
CA ASP A 205 -14.98 25.00 -4.39
C ASP A 205 -13.56 24.66 -4.83
N ILE A 206 -12.71 24.18 -3.93
CA ILE A 206 -11.36 23.70 -4.23
C ILE A 206 -11.45 22.23 -4.65
N VAL A 207 -11.05 21.92 -5.88
CA VAL A 207 -11.00 20.55 -6.38
C VAL A 207 -9.68 19.91 -5.96
N PRO A 208 -9.68 18.90 -5.08
CA PRO A 208 -8.47 18.17 -4.69
C PRO A 208 -7.85 17.42 -5.86
N THR A 209 -6.56 17.14 -5.80
CA THR A 209 -5.84 16.45 -6.88
C THR A 209 -6.42 15.08 -7.21
N LEU A 210 -6.91 14.36 -6.21
CA LEU A 210 -7.50 13.04 -6.39
C LEU A 210 -8.77 13.05 -7.24
N PHE A 211 -9.52 14.16 -7.23
CA PHE A 211 -10.79 14.32 -7.95
C PHE A 211 -10.65 15.05 -9.30
N LEU A 212 -9.41 15.25 -9.74
CA LEU A 212 -9.18 15.67 -11.13
C LEU A 212 -9.55 14.52 -12.09
N PRO A 213 -10.13 14.82 -13.26
CA PRO A 213 -10.60 13.79 -14.19
C PRO A 213 -9.51 12.77 -14.56
N GLY A 214 -9.82 11.48 -14.42
CA GLY A 214 -8.94 10.37 -14.74
C GLY A 214 -7.98 9.94 -13.61
N VAL A 215 -7.86 10.72 -12.52
CA VAL A 215 -6.93 10.41 -11.44
C VAL A 215 -7.40 9.20 -10.61
N LEU A 216 -8.69 9.14 -10.24
CA LEU A 216 -9.24 7.99 -9.53
C LEU A 216 -9.09 6.71 -10.36
N ALA A 217 -9.45 6.75 -11.65
CA ALA A 217 -9.34 5.61 -12.54
C ALA A 217 -7.89 5.18 -12.76
N SER A 218 -6.93 6.09 -12.77
CA SER A 218 -5.51 5.74 -12.85
C SER A 218 -5.02 4.95 -11.65
N ILE A 219 -5.55 5.22 -10.44
CA ILE A 219 -5.14 4.57 -9.19
C ILE A 219 -5.90 3.27 -8.96
N TRP A 220 -7.24 3.31 -8.95
CA TRP A 220 -8.08 2.14 -8.62
C TRP A 220 -8.63 1.41 -9.83
N GLY A 221 -8.41 1.91 -11.05
CA GLY A 221 -8.78 1.21 -12.27
C GLY A 221 -7.95 -0.07 -12.48
N GLY A 222 -6.70 -0.12 -11.97
CA GLY A 222 -5.88 -1.33 -11.99
C GLY A 222 -6.55 -2.52 -11.29
N PRO A 223 -6.96 -2.42 -10.02
CA PRO A 223 -7.76 -3.44 -9.34
C PRO A 223 -9.07 -3.80 -10.04
N VAL A 224 -9.81 -2.82 -10.59
CA VAL A 224 -11.01 -3.09 -11.38
C VAL A 224 -10.70 -3.96 -12.60
N GLN A 225 -9.64 -3.61 -13.36
CA GLN A 225 -9.24 -4.37 -14.54
C GLN A 225 -8.72 -5.77 -14.17
N LEU A 226 -7.96 -5.88 -13.06
CA LEU A 226 -7.49 -7.18 -12.56
C LEU A 226 -8.67 -8.13 -12.30
N LEU A 227 -9.72 -7.66 -11.61
CA LEU A 227 -10.89 -8.46 -11.32
C LEU A 227 -11.68 -8.80 -12.59
N ALA A 228 -11.76 -7.87 -13.55
CA ALA A 228 -12.39 -8.10 -14.84
C ALA A 228 -11.67 -9.20 -15.64
N ASP A 229 -10.34 -9.13 -15.68
CA ASP A 229 -9.51 -10.12 -16.38
C ASP A 229 -9.62 -11.52 -15.73
N GLU A 230 -9.69 -11.59 -14.39
CA GLU A 230 -9.89 -12.86 -13.68
C GLU A 230 -11.29 -13.46 -13.93
N LEU A 231 -12.30 -12.61 -14.08
CA LEU A 231 -13.67 -13.04 -14.39
C LEU A 231 -13.90 -13.30 -15.89
N GLY A 232 -12.93 -12.93 -16.74
CA GLY A 232 -13.05 -13.05 -18.19
C GLY A 232 -14.13 -12.12 -18.78
N VAL A 233 -14.34 -10.94 -18.17
CA VAL A 233 -15.29 -9.93 -18.64
C VAL A 233 -14.56 -8.69 -19.17
N VAL A 234 -15.20 -7.98 -20.10
CA VAL A 234 -14.66 -6.73 -20.65
C VAL A 234 -15.29 -5.55 -19.93
N VAL A 235 -14.46 -4.64 -19.45
CA VAL A 235 -14.91 -3.35 -18.91
C VAL A 235 -15.10 -2.39 -20.09
N ASP A 236 -16.35 -1.98 -20.33
CA ASP A 236 -16.70 -1.09 -21.44
C ASP A 236 -16.27 0.37 -21.15
N GLU A 237 -16.35 0.78 -19.87
CA GLU A 237 -16.08 2.14 -19.39
C GLU A 237 -15.58 2.07 -17.94
N MET A 238 -14.59 2.90 -17.61
CA MET A 238 -14.23 3.23 -16.21
C MET A 238 -14.90 4.56 -15.87
N ARG A 239 -15.82 4.55 -14.92
CA ARG A 239 -16.55 5.74 -14.48
C ARG A 239 -16.09 6.16 -13.09
N GLU A 240 -15.77 7.43 -12.95
CA GLU A 240 -15.41 8.04 -11.67
C GLU A 240 -16.61 8.76 -11.07
N ARG A 241 -16.76 8.66 -9.74
CA ARG A 241 -17.69 9.50 -8.98
C ARG A 241 -17.07 9.90 -7.66
N HIS A 242 -17.42 11.10 -7.19
CA HIS A 242 -17.04 11.56 -5.86
C HIS A 242 -18.08 12.51 -5.31
N GLU A 243 -18.11 12.61 -4.00
CA GLU A 243 -18.92 13.57 -3.24
C GLU A 243 -18.15 13.98 -1.97
N THR A 244 -18.41 15.19 -1.49
CA THR A 244 -17.81 15.75 -0.29
C THR A 244 -18.88 16.09 0.72
N TRP A 245 -18.54 15.99 2.00
CA TRP A 245 -19.36 16.46 3.10
C TRP A 245 -18.59 17.52 3.89
N THR A 246 -19.28 18.62 4.24
CA THR A 246 -18.69 19.74 4.98
C THR A 246 -19.08 19.70 6.45
N ALA A 247 -18.15 20.09 7.31
CA ALA A 247 -18.36 20.17 8.73
C ALA A 247 -19.51 21.16 9.06
N VAL A 248 -20.41 20.75 9.97
CA VAL A 248 -21.46 21.60 10.51
C VAL A 248 -20.94 22.41 11.71
N ASP A 249 -20.12 21.76 12.53
CA ASP A 249 -19.43 22.32 13.69
C ASP A 249 -17.91 22.15 13.51
N THR A 250 -17.11 22.83 14.33
CA THR A 250 -15.66 22.66 14.35
C THR A 250 -15.30 21.21 14.70
N ILE A 251 -14.43 20.59 13.89
CA ILE A 251 -13.90 19.24 14.12
C ILE A 251 -12.41 19.33 14.45
N GLU A 252 -12.03 18.83 15.61
CA GLU A 252 -10.63 18.67 16.00
C GLU A 252 -10.18 17.24 15.73
N CYS A 253 -9.10 17.06 14.95
CA CYS A 253 -8.49 15.77 14.71
C CYS A 253 -6.97 15.87 14.85
N THR A 254 -6.26 14.73 14.78
CA THR A 254 -4.81 14.70 15.00
C THR A 254 -4.04 15.64 14.09
N MET A 255 -4.44 15.69 12.82
CA MET A 255 -3.69 16.41 11.78
C MET A 255 -4.14 17.85 11.58
N MET A 256 -5.38 18.24 11.95
CA MET A 256 -5.90 19.57 11.68
C MET A 256 -7.16 19.92 12.50
N THR A 257 -7.48 21.20 12.52
CA THR A 257 -8.80 21.72 12.93
C THR A 257 -9.57 22.07 11.67
N VAL A 258 -10.80 21.55 11.51
CA VAL A 258 -11.69 21.83 10.38
C VAL A 258 -12.80 22.75 10.83
N ALA A 259 -12.95 23.89 10.16
CA ALA A 259 -13.99 24.86 10.47
C ALA A 259 -15.34 24.48 9.83
N PRO A 260 -16.47 24.99 10.38
CA PRO A 260 -17.78 24.83 9.75
C PRO A 260 -17.76 25.31 8.27
N GLY A 261 -18.29 24.49 7.37
CA GLY A 261 -18.29 24.72 5.93
C GLY A 261 -17.09 24.16 5.17
N GLU A 262 -16.05 23.71 5.85
CA GLU A 262 -14.91 23.03 5.23
C GLU A 262 -15.16 21.53 5.08
N VAL A 263 -14.45 20.90 4.16
CA VAL A 263 -14.56 19.46 3.85
C VAL A 263 -14.00 18.63 5.00
N ALA A 264 -14.82 17.72 5.53
CA ALA A 264 -14.47 16.81 6.63
C ALA A 264 -14.75 15.32 6.32
N ALA A 265 -15.39 15.04 5.19
CA ALA A 265 -15.50 13.68 4.67
C ALA A 265 -15.55 13.69 3.16
N VAL A 266 -15.05 12.62 2.56
CA VAL A 266 -15.11 12.38 1.10
C VAL A 266 -15.59 10.95 0.86
N ARG A 267 -16.35 10.78 -0.22
CA ARG A 267 -16.75 9.49 -0.76
C ARG A 267 -16.47 9.47 -2.24
N PHE A 268 -15.76 8.47 -2.72
CA PHE A 268 -15.45 8.36 -4.13
C PHE A 268 -15.43 6.90 -4.58
N ALA A 269 -15.56 6.69 -5.88
CA ALA A 269 -15.50 5.35 -6.46
C ALA A 269 -14.98 5.38 -7.89
N VAL A 270 -14.37 4.25 -8.27
CA VAL A 270 -14.14 3.83 -9.65
C VAL A 270 -15.04 2.65 -9.96
N GLU A 271 -15.88 2.80 -10.98
CA GLU A 271 -16.86 1.83 -11.40
C GLU A 271 -16.46 1.23 -12.76
N GLY A 272 -16.16 -0.07 -12.79
CA GLY A 272 -16.04 -0.84 -14.03
C GLY A 272 -17.41 -1.18 -14.56
N ILE A 273 -17.77 -0.57 -15.71
CA ILE A 273 -19.05 -0.79 -16.38
C ILE A 273 -18.93 -2.00 -17.28
N VAL A 274 -19.83 -2.97 -17.10
CA VAL A 274 -19.94 -4.18 -17.92
C VAL A 274 -21.40 -4.32 -18.37
N ASP A 275 -21.64 -4.44 -19.67
CA ASP A 275 -22.99 -4.49 -20.24
C ASP A 275 -23.86 -3.31 -19.76
N GLY A 276 -23.30 -2.11 -19.70
CA GLY A 276 -23.99 -0.87 -19.36
C GLY A 276 -24.33 -0.68 -17.89
N ARG A 277 -23.85 -1.53 -16.96
CA ARG A 277 -24.10 -1.44 -15.52
C ARG A 277 -22.82 -1.49 -14.70
N PRO A 278 -22.73 -0.81 -13.55
CA PRO A 278 -21.61 -0.98 -12.63
C PRO A 278 -21.53 -2.44 -12.15
N ALA A 279 -20.47 -3.15 -12.54
CA ALA A 279 -20.29 -4.56 -12.19
C ALA A 279 -19.15 -4.75 -11.18
N ILE A 280 -18.07 -3.94 -11.28
CA ILE A 280 -16.93 -3.97 -10.37
C ILE A 280 -16.73 -2.56 -9.84
N VAL A 281 -16.84 -2.37 -8.53
CA VAL A 281 -16.79 -1.04 -7.90
C VAL A 281 -15.74 -1.04 -6.80
N MET A 282 -14.79 -0.10 -6.89
CA MET A 282 -13.87 0.26 -5.82
C MET A 282 -14.35 1.57 -5.20
N GLU A 283 -14.83 1.52 -3.95
CA GLU A 283 -15.41 2.68 -3.25
C GLU A 283 -14.65 2.98 -1.96
N HIS A 284 -14.46 4.27 -1.70
CA HIS A 284 -13.83 4.78 -0.49
C HIS A 284 -14.75 5.76 0.23
N VAL A 285 -14.82 5.65 1.54
CA VAL A 285 -15.54 6.55 2.42
C VAL A 285 -14.61 6.95 3.55
N ASN A 286 -14.04 8.13 3.46
CA ASN A 286 -13.02 8.63 4.38
C ASN A 286 -13.57 9.84 5.15
N ARG A 287 -13.48 9.80 6.49
CA ARG A 287 -14.03 10.79 7.41
C ARG A 287 -12.98 11.27 8.39
N LEU A 288 -13.06 12.51 8.85
CA LEU A 288 -12.22 13.02 9.95
C LEU A 288 -12.81 12.77 11.35
N THR A 289 -14.02 12.25 11.40
CA THR A 289 -14.70 11.78 12.62
C THR A 289 -15.81 10.84 12.22
N SER A 290 -16.11 9.86 13.06
CA SER A 290 -17.20 8.91 12.85
C SER A 290 -18.59 9.57 12.75
N ALA A 291 -18.73 10.80 13.25
CA ALA A 291 -19.99 11.58 13.18
C ALA A 291 -20.17 12.31 11.83
N ALA A 292 -19.11 12.45 11.01
CA ALA A 292 -19.20 13.12 9.71
C ALA A 292 -19.98 12.26 8.70
N ALA A 293 -20.78 12.91 7.84
CA ALA A 293 -21.54 12.28 6.78
C ALA A 293 -22.36 11.04 7.24
N PRO A 294 -23.28 11.18 8.21
CA PRO A 294 -23.95 10.06 8.87
C PRO A 294 -24.80 9.21 7.91
N GLU A 295 -25.19 9.76 6.75
CA GLU A 295 -25.97 9.07 5.72
C GLU A 295 -25.14 8.15 4.81
N TRP A 296 -23.80 8.26 4.87
CA TRP A 296 -22.91 7.42 4.05
C TRP A 296 -22.65 6.07 4.73
N PRO A 297 -22.19 5.05 3.98
CA PRO A 297 -21.84 3.76 4.55
C PRO A 297 -20.90 3.90 5.76
N VAL A 298 -21.15 3.07 6.78
CA VAL A 298 -20.36 3.04 8.02
C VAL A 298 -19.73 1.67 8.22
N PRO A 299 -18.62 1.57 8.97
CA PRO A 299 -18.07 0.28 9.38
C PRO A 299 -19.09 -0.48 10.27
N PRO A 300 -18.96 -1.82 10.36
CA PRO A 300 -19.71 -2.59 11.35
C PRO A 300 -19.49 -2.08 12.78
N GLU A 301 -20.43 -2.41 13.66
CA GLU A 301 -20.57 -1.92 15.03
C GLU A 301 -19.26 -1.60 15.77
N GLY A 302 -19.09 -0.34 16.18
CA GLY A 302 -18.01 0.13 17.03
C GLY A 302 -16.59 0.06 16.43
N ARG A 303 -16.48 -0.18 15.13
CA ARG A 303 -15.20 -0.21 14.45
C ARG A 303 -14.91 1.13 13.77
N PRO A 304 -13.66 1.65 13.87
CA PRO A 304 -13.28 2.91 13.23
C PRO A 304 -13.02 2.74 11.71
N GLY A 305 -12.79 1.50 11.24
CA GLY A 305 -12.53 1.23 9.83
C GLY A 305 -12.83 -0.20 9.42
N VAL A 306 -13.05 -0.41 8.12
CA VAL A 306 -13.27 -1.72 7.50
C VAL A 306 -12.82 -1.70 6.04
N HIS A 307 -12.16 -2.78 5.63
CA HIS A 307 -12.04 -3.17 4.22
C HIS A 307 -13.09 -4.25 3.97
N ARG A 308 -14.07 -3.94 3.13
CA ARG A 308 -15.22 -4.79 2.87
C ARG A 308 -15.22 -5.25 1.42
N VAL A 309 -15.55 -6.51 1.21
CA VAL A 309 -15.86 -7.06 -0.12
C VAL A 309 -17.25 -7.63 -0.09
N VAL A 310 -18.11 -7.20 -1.02
CA VAL A 310 -19.45 -7.75 -1.22
C VAL A 310 -19.55 -8.28 -2.64
N ILE A 311 -19.83 -9.57 -2.76
CA ILE A 311 -20.13 -10.22 -4.04
C ILE A 311 -21.61 -10.53 -4.09
N ASN A 312 -22.33 -9.88 -4.99
CA ASN A 312 -23.66 -10.28 -5.35
C ASN A 312 -23.58 -11.41 -6.38
N GLY A 313 -24.15 -12.56 -6.08
CA GLY A 313 -24.03 -13.73 -6.93
C GLY A 313 -24.59 -14.99 -6.29
N THR A 314 -24.06 -16.14 -6.70
CA THR A 314 -24.45 -17.45 -6.20
C THR A 314 -23.20 -18.23 -5.73
N PRO A 315 -23.03 -18.47 -4.42
CA PRO A 315 -23.70 -17.77 -3.32
C PRO A 315 -23.28 -16.29 -3.26
N GLY A 316 -24.08 -15.44 -2.61
CA GLY A 316 -23.66 -14.10 -2.22
C GLY A 316 -22.63 -14.18 -1.08
N ILE A 317 -21.61 -13.31 -1.10
CA ILE A 317 -20.53 -13.33 -0.10
C ILE A 317 -20.26 -11.90 0.39
N GLU A 318 -20.10 -11.76 1.70
CA GLU A 318 -19.60 -10.55 2.32
C GLU A 318 -18.42 -10.88 3.23
N ILE A 319 -17.29 -10.15 3.06
CA ILE A 319 -16.13 -10.24 3.92
C ILE A 319 -15.85 -8.85 4.49
N ASN A 320 -15.73 -8.76 5.81
CA ASN A 320 -15.32 -7.55 6.52
C ASN A 320 -13.98 -7.81 7.19
N THR A 321 -12.96 -7.06 6.82
CA THR A 321 -11.61 -7.14 7.39
C THR A 321 -11.34 -5.89 8.20
N HIS A 322 -11.04 -6.06 9.48
CA HIS A 322 -10.64 -4.99 10.38
C HIS A 322 -9.16 -5.11 10.68
N VAL A 323 -8.42 -4.02 10.52
CA VAL A 323 -7.02 -3.90 10.97
C VAL A 323 -6.95 -3.04 12.22
N GLY A 324 -6.00 -3.35 13.10
CA GLY A 324 -5.92 -2.73 14.41
C GLY A 324 -6.55 -3.60 15.51
N ASN A 325 -6.29 -3.21 16.73
CA ASN A 325 -6.80 -3.84 17.96
C ASN A 325 -6.77 -2.82 19.10
N ASP A 326 -7.03 -3.25 20.33
CA ASP A 326 -7.04 -2.39 21.53
C ASP A 326 -5.69 -1.70 21.84
N HIS A 327 -4.60 -2.13 21.18
CA HIS A 327 -3.24 -1.63 21.40
C HIS A 327 -2.67 -0.88 20.20
N THR A 328 -3.31 -0.96 19.04
CA THR A 328 -2.84 -0.35 17.80
C THR A 328 -4.01 0.31 17.11
N ASP A 329 -3.95 1.62 16.97
CA ASP A 329 -4.91 2.40 16.20
C ASP A 329 -5.06 1.86 14.77
N HIS A 330 -6.25 1.95 14.19
CA HIS A 330 -6.53 1.37 12.87
C HIS A 330 -5.75 2.05 11.72
N ASN A 331 -5.48 3.37 11.82
CA ASN A 331 -4.68 4.07 10.82
C ASN A 331 -3.22 3.63 10.89
N GLU A 332 -2.63 3.58 12.09
CA GLU A 332 -1.29 3.02 12.31
C GLU A 332 -1.24 1.54 11.88
N ALA A 333 -2.27 0.77 12.16
CA ALA A 333 -2.37 -0.63 11.75
C ALA A 333 -2.46 -0.79 10.22
N GLY A 334 -3.14 0.10 9.52
CA GLY A 334 -3.17 0.17 8.05
C GLY A 334 -1.79 0.42 7.46
N VAL A 335 -1.03 1.37 8.03
CA VAL A 335 0.35 1.66 7.62
C VAL A 335 1.26 0.45 7.87
N ILE A 336 1.14 -0.22 9.04
CA ILE A 336 1.86 -1.46 9.36
C ILE A 336 1.51 -2.58 8.36
N ALA A 337 0.23 -2.75 8.03
CA ALA A 337 -0.22 -3.78 7.09
C ALA A 337 0.33 -3.55 5.68
N THR A 338 0.37 -2.29 5.22
CA THR A 338 0.99 -1.90 3.96
C THR A 338 2.48 -2.26 3.94
N ALA A 339 3.23 -1.88 4.97
CA ALA A 339 4.64 -2.23 5.11
C ALA A 339 4.86 -3.75 5.14
N ALA A 340 4.04 -4.47 5.91
CA ALA A 340 4.13 -5.93 6.04
C ALA A 340 3.83 -6.63 4.71
N LYS A 341 2.85 -6.16 3.94
CA LYS A 341 2.52 -6.71 2.62
C LYS A 341 3.73 -6.64 1.67
N ALA A 342 4.43 -5.51 1.66
CA ALA A 342 5.64 -5.33 0.87
C ALA A 342 6.78 -6.25 1.34
N VAL A 343 7.11 -6.22 2.64
CA VAL A 343 8.24 -7.01 3.18
C VAL A 343 7.99 -8.51 3.05
N ASN A 344 6.75 -8.97 3.20
CA ASN A 344 6.41 -10.40 3.05
C ASN A 344 6.58 -10.88 1.60
N ALA A 345 6.47 -10.01 0.61
CA ALA A 345 6.60 -10.35 -0.80
C ALA A 345 8.07 -10.54 -1.26
N ILE A 346 9.06 -10.02 -0.53
CA ILE A 346 10.47 -9.97 -0.95
C ILE A 346 10.96 -11.31 -1.51
N ALA A 347 10.79 -12.40 -0.74
CA ALA A 347 11.31 -13.70 -1.16
C ALA A 347 10.62 -14.24 -2.43
N ALA A 348 9.33 -13.99 -2.59
CA ALA A 348 8.58 -14.40 -3.77
C ALA A 348 8.98 -13.58 -5.00
N VAL A 349 9.16 -12.27 -4.84
CA VAL A 349 9.61 -11.36 -5.90
C VAL A 349 11.02 -11.70 -6.37
N CYS A 350 11.95 -11.96 -5.44
CA CYS A 350 13.32 -12.37 -5.80
C CYS A 350 13.37 -13.74 -6.51
N ALA A 351 12.35 -14.57 -6.37
CA ALA A 351 12.26 -15.89 -7.03
C ALA A 351 11.42 -15.85 -8.33
N ALA A 352 10.73 -14.76 -8.61
CA ALA A 352 9.88 -14.63 -9.78
C ALA A 352 10.69 -14.38 -11.07
N PRO A 353 10.14 -14.72 -12.25
CA PRO A 353 10.73 -14.33 -13.53
C PRO A 353 10.85 -12.80 -13.66
N PRO A 354 11.87 -12.29 -14.38
CA PRO A 354 12.05 -10.87 -14.58
C PRO A 354 10.85 -10.19 -15.25
N GLY A 355 10.49 -8.99 -14.75
CA GLY A 355 9.42 -8.18 -15.32
C GLY A 355 8.63 -7.40 -14.27
N LEU A 356 7.64 -6.64 -14.74
CA LEU A 356 6.61 -6.03 -13.90
C LEU A 356 5.54 -7.07 -13.63
N ILE A 357 5.30 -7.36 -12.35
CA ILE A 357 4.36 -8.40 -11.95
C ILE A 357 3.26 -7.87 -11.03
N SER A 358 2.17 -8.58 -10.98
CA SER A 358 1.02 -8.35 -10.10
C SER A 358 0.84 -9.48 -9.08
N LEU A 359 -0.20 -9.40 -8.27
CA LEU A 359 -0.57 -10.49 -7.36
C LEU A 359 -0.81 -11.82 -8.09
N ARG A 360 -1.25 -11.79 -9.36
CA ARG A 360 -1.51 -12.99 -10.18
C ARG A 360 -0.28 -13.87 -10.38
N ASP A 361 0.89 -13.25 -10.33
CA ASP A 361 2.18 -13.87 -10.66
C ASP A 361 2.90 -14.40 -9.41
N LEU A 362 2.35 -14.14 -8.21
CA LEU A 362 2.97 -14.47 -6.93
C LEU A 362 2.10 -15.39 -6.09
N PRO A 363 2.70 -16.29 -5.30
CA PRO A 363 2.00 -16.97 -4.23
C PRO A 363 1.63 -15.97 -3.12
N VAL A 364 0.55 -16.24 -2.39
CA VAL A 364 0.22 -15.47 -1.19
C VAL A 364 1.38 -15.55 -0.20
N SER A 365 1.99 -14.42 0.10
CA SER A 365 3.16 -14.31 0.96
C SER A 365 2.76 -13.95 2.40
N GLN A 366 3.37 -14.63 3.37
CA GLN A 366 3.08 -14.49 4.79
C GLN A 366 4.31 -14.05 5.58
N VAL A 367 4.07 -13.56 6.80
CA VAL A 367 5.13 -13.31 7.77
C VAL A 367 5.91 -14.61 8.07
N ARG A 368 7.24 -14.50 8.12
CA ARG A 368 8.13 -15.63 8.41
C ARG A 368 8.99 -15.37 9.64
N GLY A 369 9.13 -16.38 10.50
CA GLY A 369 10.04 -16.36 11.65
C GLY A 369 9.65 -15.44 12.81
N LEU A 370 8.49 -14.80 12.77
CA LEU A 370 8.02 -13.82 13.77
C LEU A 370 6.70 -14.22 14.44
N MET A 371 6.36 -15.50 14.48
CA MET A 371 5.25 -15.98 15.30
C MET A 371 5.73 -16.07 16.75
N ARG A 372 5.21 -15.21 17.63
CA ARG A 372 5.59 -15.08 19.04
C ARG A 372 4.35 -15.08 19.93
#